data_14dee151246e9e2d835af83d3c556096
#
_entry.id   14dee151246e9e2d835af83d3c556096
#
_cell.length_a   1.000
_cell.length_b   1.000
_cell.length_c   1.000
_cell.angle_alpha   90.00
_cell.angle_beta   90.00
_cell.angle_gamma   90.00
#
_symmetry.space_group_name_H-M   'P 1'
#
loop_
_entity.id
_entity.type
_entity.pdbx_description
1 polymer ?
#
loop_
_entity_poly.entity_id
_entity_poly.type
_entity_poly.pdbx_seq_one_letter_code
_entity_poly.pdbx_strand_id
1 'polypeptide(L)'
;MKHLKTSGVVAAAASEETPEKTTLCAGADYFVSFVPIDGSSVIDCNFSVGSVYGIWASPDIEGQTGRKLVGAALAVYGTRTTILIYNAQSDTVEELTLMAIGTKEKWMVTCPKIQLASQAKLFSFSTKGIYDNPALWNVYEQYICS
;
A
#
# COMPACT_ATOMS: atom_id res chain seq x y z
N MET A 1 -15.37 -0.50 -1.47
CA MET A 1 -16.30 -1.47 -2.10
C MET A 1 -17.18 -0.86 -3.20
N LYS A 2 -17.96 0.23 -2.95
CA LYS A 2 -18.88 0.81 -3.95
C LYS A 2 -18.20 1.13 -5.29
N HIS A 3 -17.06 1.84 -5.29
CA HIS A 3 -16.34 2.20 -6.50
C HIS A 3 -15.74 0.99 -7.24
N LEU A 4 -15.24 -0.02 -6.51
CA LEU A 4 -14.76 -1.26 -7.11
C LEU A 4 -15.89 -1.99 -7.85
N LYS A 5 -17.08 -2.08 -7.24
CA LYS A 5 -18.26 -2.64 -7.89
C LYS A 5 -18.68 -1.85 -9.12
N THR A 6 -18.69 -0.51 -9.03
CA THR A 6 -19.11 0.36 -10.13
C THR A 6 -18.13 0.32 -11.32
N SER A 7 -16.87 -0.06 -11.11
CA SER A 7 -15.88 -0.21 -12.18
C SER A 7 -16.24 -1.29 -13.20
N GLY A 8 -16.99 -2.32 -12.77
CA GLY A 8 -17.39 -3.44 -13.62
C GLY A 8 -16.28 -4.45 -13.93
N VAL A 9 -15.02 -4.16 -13.57
CA VAL A 9 -13.85 -5.00 -13.89
C VAL A 9 -13.34 -5.83 -12.73
N VAL A 10 -13.82 -5.58 -11.52
CA VAL A 10 -13.37 -6.27 -10.30
C VAL A 10 -14.34 -7.39 -9.96
N ALA A 11 -13.89 -8.64 -10.06
CA ALA A 11 -14.67 -9.84 -9.75
C ALA A 11 -14.97 -9.94 -8.26
N ALA A 12 -13.94 -9.74 -7.43
CA ALA A 12 -14.05 -9.83 -5.99
C ALA A 12 -12.99 -8.97 -5.30
N ALA A 13 -13.20 -8.71 -4.02
CA ALA A 13 -12.26 -7.99 -3.19
C ALA A 13 -12.26 -8.54 -1.76
N ALA A 14 -11.15 -8.32 -1.05
CA ALA A 14 -11.01 -8.52 0.39
C ALA A 14 -10.21 -7.36 1.00
N SER A 15 -10.49 -7.05 2.26
CA SER A 15 -9.75 -6.03 3.00
C SER A 15 -9.36 -6.55 4.38
N GLU A 16 -8.49 -5.83 5.06
CA GLU A 16 -8.16 -6.13 6.47
C GLU A 16 -9.41 -6.16 7.35
N GLU A 17 -10.33 -5.21 7.15
CA GLU A 17 -11.59 -5.08 7.91
C GLU A 17 -12.63 -6.15 7.53
N THR A 18 -12.52 -6.73 6.34
CA THR A 18 -13.40 -7.78 5.83
C THR A 18 -12.55 -8.80 5.06
N PRO A 19 -11.90 -9.73 5.79
CA PRO A 19 -10.98 -10.69 5.19
C PRO A 19 -11.66 -11.68 4.24
N GLU A 20 -12.95 -11.92 4.43
CA GLU A 20 -13.70 -12.80 3.56
C GLU A 20 -13.86 -12.19 2.16
N LYS A 21 -13.68 -13.05 1.17
CA LYS A 21 -13.88 -12.69 -0.23
C LYS A 21 -15.29 -12.15 -0.47
N THR A 22 -15.39 -10.90 -0.87
CA THR A 22 -16.64 -10.27 -1.28
C THR A 22 -16.74 -10.27 -2.79
N THR A 23 -17.71 -11.00 -3.36
CA THR A 23 -17.99 -10.99 -4.80
C THR A 23 -18.64 -9.65 -5.20
N LEU A 24 -18.12 -9.02 -6.26
CA LEU A 24 -18.56 -7.71 -6.75
C LEU A 24 -19.21 -7.80 -8.12
N CYS A 25 -18.50 -8.31 -9.13
CA CYS A 25 -18.98 -8.44 -10.51
C CYS A 25 -18.66 -9.84 -11.02
N ALA A 26 -19.70 -10.65 -11.27
CA ALA A 26 -19.53 -11.98 -11.85
C ALA A 26 -18.94 -11.88 -13.26
N GLY A 27 -17.94 -12.71 -13.56
CA GLY A 27 -17.28 -12.75 -14.86
C GLY A 27 -16.25 -11.66 -15.11
N ALA A 28 -15.96 -10.80 -14.12
CA ALA A 28 -14.86 -9.85 -14.19
C ALA A 28 -13.51 -10.54 -13.88
N ASP A 29 -12.40 -9.91 -14.28
CA ASP A 29 -11.08 -10.54 -14.37
C ASP A 29 -10.16 -10.26 -13.20
N TYR A 30 -10.46 -9.23 -12.39
CA TYR A 30 -9.53 -8.75 -11.36
C TYR A 30 -10.02 -9.02 -9.95
N PHE A 31 -9.06 -9.33 -9.06
CA PHE A 31 -9.25 -9.31 -7.62
C PHE A 31 -8.51 -8.11 -7.03
N VAL A 32 -9.11 -7.46 -6.02
CA VAL A 32 -8.48 -6.36 -5.29
C VAL A 32 -8.37 -6.69 -3.82
N SER A 33 -7.15 -6.71 -3.30
CA SER A 33 -6.87 -6.75 -1.86
C SER A 33 -6.48 -5.36 -1.37
N PHE A 34 -6.95 -4.95 -0.18
CA PHE A 34 -6.61 -3.63 0.32
C PHE A 34 -6.70 -3.50 1.84
N VAL A 35 -5.88 -2.59 2.36
CA VAL A 35 -5.96 -2.07 3.73
C VAL A 35 -6.51 -0.65 3.63
N PRO A 36 -7.73 -0.40 4.12
CA PRO A 36 -8.36 0.92 3.97
C PRO A 36 -7.59 2.02 4.67
N ILE A 37 -7.17 1.79 5.92
CA ILE A 37 -6.35 2.70 6.72
C ILE A 37 -5.37 1.86 7.54
N ASP A 38 -4.13 1.80 7.06
CA ASP A 38 -3.01 1.24 7.80
C ASP A 38 -2.50 2.27 8.81
N GLY A 39 -2.27 1.83 10.04
CA GLY A 39 -1.89 2.71 11.15
C GLY A 39 -3.08 3.38 11.85
N SER A 40 -4.30 2.85 11.76
CA SER A 40 -5.49 3.42 12.42
C SER A 40 -5.31 3.61 13.93
N SER A 41 -4.53 2.78 14.59
CA SER A 41 -4.21 2.86 16.03
C SER A 41 -3.38 4.08 16.44
N VAL A 42 -2.73 4.76 15.49
CA VAL A 42 -1.87 5.93 15.77
C VAL A 42 -2.45 7.24 15.24
N ILE A 43 -3.70 7.23 14.76
CA ILE A 43 -4.40 8.45 14.29
C ILE A 43 -4.49 9.47 15.42
N ASP A 44 -4.87 9.04 16.62
CA ASP A 44 -5.01 9.92 17.80
C ASP A 44 -3.68 10.55 18.24
N CYS A 45 -2.55 9.96 17.84
CA CYS A 45 -1.22 10.51 18.09
C CYS A 45 -0.73 11.43 16.96
N ASN A 46 -1.57 11.72 15.97
CA ASN A 46 -1.26 12.57 14.81
C ASN A 46 -0.09 12.07 13.96
N PHE A 47 0.12 10.75 13.91
CA PHE A 47 1.06 10.13 12.98
C PHE A 47 0.45 9.97 11.59
N SER A 48 1.32 9.90 10.58
CA SER A 48 0.90 9.58 9.22
C SER A 48 0.32 8.16 9.16
N VAL A 49 -0.77 8.04 8.40
CA VAL A 49 -1.42 6.76 8.11
C VAL A 49 -1.47 6.55 6.60
N GLY A 50 -1.83 5.37 6.16
CA GLY A 50 -1.83 5.05 4.73
C GLY A 50 -2.96 4.14 4.31
N SER A 51 -3.05 3.92 3.01
CA SER A 51 -3.89 2.87 2.42
C SER A 51 -3.06 2.06 1.45
N VAL A 52 -3.24 0.74 1.45
CA VAL A 52 -2.48 -0.18 0.60
C VAL A 52 -3.44 -0.94 -0.30
N TYR A 53 -3.10 -1.06 -1.57
CA TYR A 53 -3.90 -1.76 -2.57
C TYR A 53 -3.04 -2.70 -3.39
N GLY A 54 -3.56 -3.89 -3.65
CA GLY A 54 -3.01 -4.85 -4.61
C GLY A 54 -4.07 -5.25 -5.63
N ILE A 55 -3.70 -5.27 -6.92
CA ILE A 55 -4.56 -5.67 -8.03
C ILE A 55 -3.98 -6.91 -8.68
N TRP A 56 -4.79 -7.93 -8.79
CA TRP A 56 -4.43 -9.25 -9.29
C TRP A 56 -5.17 -9.53 -10.59
N ALA A 57 -4.48 -9.98 -11.64
CA ALA A 57 -5.11 -10.43 -12.88
C ALA A 57 -5.66 -11.86 -12.70
N SER A 58 -6.59 -12.00 -11.78
CA SER A 58 -7.28 -13.24 -11.46
C SER A 58 -8.58 -12.89 -10.74
N PRO A 59 -9.67 -13.63 -10.91
CA PRO A 59 -10.89 -13.44 -10.13
C PRO A 59 -10.75 -13.91 -8.67
N ASP A 60 -9.63 -14.56 -8.33
CA ASP A 60 -9.32 -15.05 -6.99
C ASP A 60 -7.86 -14.86 -6.62
N ILE A 61 -7.61 -14.66 -5.31
CA ILE A 61 -6.26 -14.49 -4.75
C ILE A 61 -5.67 -15.81 -4.23
N GLU A 62 -6.49 -16.82 -3.96
CA GLU A 62 -6.02 -18.08 -3.41
C GLU A 62 -4.99 -18.74 -4.35
N GLY A 63 -3.87 -19.17 -3.77
CA GLY A 63 -2.76 -19.77 -4.51
C GLY A 63 -1.94 -18.80 -5.36
N GLN A 64 -2.24 -17.50 -5.35
CA GLN A 64 -1.44 -16.49 -6.05
C GLN A 64 -0.24 -16.06 -5.21
N THR A 65 0.82 -15.66 -5.89
CA THR A 65 2.01 -15.05 -5.25
C THR A 65 2.02 -13.54 -5.51
N GLY A 66 2.67 -12.76 -4.66
CA GLY A 66 2.80 -11.30 -4.84
C GLY A 66 3.42 -10.89 -6.18
N ARG A 67 4.18 -11.78 -6.82
CA ARG A 67 4.74 -11.56 -8.16
C ARG A 67 3.69 -11.58 -9.30
N LYS A 68 2.45 -11.96 -8.98
CA LYS A 68 1.30 -11.94 -9.91
C LYS A 68 0.48 -10.65 -9.83
N LEU A 69 0.88 -9.70 -8.99
CA LEU A 69 0.29 -8.37 -8.98
C LEU A 69 0.52 -7.69 -10.33
N VAL A 70 -0.55 -7.15 -10.89
CA VAL A 70 -0.54 -6.33 -12.12
C VAL A 70 -0.67 -4.84 -11.82
N GLY A 71 -1.01 -4.50 -10.59
CA GLY A 71 -1.02 -3.16 -10.08
C GLY A 71 -0.91 -3.17 -8.56
N ALA A 72 -0.29 -2.15 -8.02
CA ALA A 72 -0.23 -1.91 -6.57
C ALA A 72 -0.23 -0.41 -6.32
N ALA A 73 -0.81 0.02 -5.22
CA ALA A 73 -0.78 1.40 -4.80
C ALA A 73 -0.60 1.51 -3.29
N LEU A 74 0.14 2.53 -2.89
CA LEU A 74 0.34 2.92 -1.50
C LEU A 74 0.05 4.42 -1.38
N ALA A 75 -1.04 4.77 -0.73
CA ALA A 75 -1.32 6.15 -0.37
C ALA A 75 -0.81 6.45 1.04
N VAL A 76 -0.22 7.63 1.23
CA VAL A 76 0.27 8.11 2.52
C VAL A 76 -0.40 9.45 2.84
N TYR A 77 -1.04 9.51 3.99
CA TYR A 77 -1.73 10.68 4.51
C TYR A 77 -0.92 11.27 5.67
N GLY A 78 -0.16 12.31 5.40
CA GLY A 78 0.73 12.97 6.34
C GLY A 78 0.78 14.47 6.09
N THR A 79 1.94 15.08 6.28
CA THR A 79 2.14 16.51 5.96
C THR A 79 1.90 16.84 4.50
N ARG A 80 2.03 15.88 3.64
CA ARG A 80 1.54 15.90 2.25
C ARG A 80 0.81 14.60 1.98
N THR A 81 -0.20 14.63 1.11
CA THR A 81 -0.88 13.43 0.64
C THR A 81 -0.21 12.98 -0.65
N THR A 82 0.35 11.77 -0.62
CA THR A 82 1.03 11.16 -1.75
C THR A 82 0.45 9.81 -2.08
N ILE A 83 0.58 9.39 -3.31
CA ILE A 83 0.25 8.04 -3.75
C ILE A 83 1.37 7.50 -4.64
N LEU A 84 1.87 6.33 -4.31
CA LEU A 84 2.79 5.56 -5.13
C LEU A 84 1.97 4.53 -5.89
N ILE A 85 2.16 4.45 -7.21
CA ILE A 85 1.42 3.53 -8.06
C ILE A 85 2.41 2.69 -8.86
N TYR A 86 2.35 1.37 -8.72
CA TYR A 86 3.08 0.42 -9.56
C TYR A 86 2.21 0.01 -10.76
N ASN A 87 2.81 0.05 -11.92
CA ASN A 87 2.24 -0.45 -13.16
C ASN A 87 3.12 -1.57 -13.73
N ALA A 88 2.59 -2.80 -13.76
CA ALA A 88 3.33 -3.96 -14.26
C ALA A 88 3.60 -3.90 -15.78
N GLN A 89 2.85 -3.14 -16.56
CA GLN A 89 3.09 -2.99 -18.01
C GLN A 89 4.35 -2.19 -18.30
N SER A 90 4.59 -1.13 -17.51
CA SER A 90 5.78 -0.27 -17.64
C SER A 90 6.91 -0.68 -16.71
N ASP A 91 6.64 -1.57 -15.76
CA ASP A 91 7.57 -1.96 -14.67
C ASP A 91 8.15 -0.73 -13.95
N THR A 92 7.26 0.22 -13.62
CA THR A 92 7.63 1.46 -12.96
C THR A 92 6.74 1.73 -11.75
N VAL A 93 7.30 2.42 -10.77
CA VAL A 93 6.55 3.02 -9.67
C VAL A 93 6.63 4.54 -9.82
N GLU A 94 5.48 5.18 -9.84
CA GLU A 94 5.34 6.64 -9.91
C GLU A 94 4.87 7.19 -8.57
N GLU A 95 5.36 8.36 -8.18
CA GLU A 95 4.80 9.12 -7.06
C GLU A 95 3.96 10.28 -7.60
N LEU A 96 2.76 10.38 -7.11
CA LEU A 96 1.88 11.53 -7.30
C LEU A 96 1.66 12.20 -5.95
N THR A 97 1.63 13.53 -5.94
CA THR A 97 1.30 14.33 -4.76
C THR A 97 0.03 15.12 -5.02
N LEU A 98 -0.87 15.14 -4.04
CA LEU A 98 -2.05 15.99 -4.08
C LEU A 98 -1.62 17.44 -3.78
N MET A 99 -1.83 18.32 -4.72
CA MET A 99 -1.44 19.72 -4.62
C MET A 99 -2.66 20.64 -4.75
N ALA A 100 -2.73 21.66 -3.91
CA ALA A 100 -3.68 22.75 -4.06
C ALA A 100 -3.12 23.76 -5.07
N ILE A 101 -3.86 23.99 -6.16
CA ILE A 101 -3.53 24.97 -7.19
C ILE A 101 -4.69 25.97 -7.27
N GLY A 102 -4.53 27.13 -6.64
CA GLY A 102 -5.61 28.07 -6.44
C GLY A 102 -6.71 27.47 -5.54
N THR A 103 -7.94 27.37 -6.04
CA THR A 103 -9.10 26.77 -5.34
C THR A 103 -9.33 25.29 -5.69
N LYS A 104 -8.48 24.67 -6.50
CA LYS A 104 -8.63 23.28 -6.96
C LYS A 104 -7.50 22.40 -6.47
N GLU A 105 -7.85 21.18 -6.13
CA GLU A 105 -6.88 20.12 -5.84
C GLU A 105 -6.60 19.32 -7.10
N LYS A 106 -5.33 19.00 -7.33
CA LYS A 106 -4.88 18.16 -8.45
C LYS A 106 -3.79 17.20 -8.00
N TRP A 107 -3.84 16.00 -8.52
CA TRP A 107 -2.73 15.06 -8.47
C TRP A 107 -1.67 15.43 -9.50
N MET A 108 -0.44 15.58 -9.03
CA MET A 108 0.71 15.90 -9.87
C MET A 108 1.75 14.80 -9.72
N VAL A 109 2.27 14.31 -10.84
CA VAL A 109 3.41 13.39 -10.81
C VAL A 109 4.63 14.15 -10.28
N THR A 110 5.09 13.77 -9.09
CA THR A 110 6.24 14.39 -8.42
C THR A 110 7.52 13.58 -8.63
N CYS A 111 7.39 12.28 -8.87
CA CYS A 111 8.48 11.42 -9.30
C CYS A 111 7.98 10.38 -10.32
N PRO A 112 8.41 10.45 -11.58
CA PRO A 112 7.91 9.54 -12.62
C PRO A 112 8.51 8.13 -12.54
N LYS A 113 9.57 7.94 -11.77
CA LYS A 113 10.18 6.63 -11.55
C LYS A 113 10.86 6.59 -10.18
N ILE A 114 10.23 5.92 -9.23
CA ILE A 114 10.80 5.67 -7.92
C ILE A 114 11.57 4.35 -7.94
N GLN A 115 12.72 4.36 -7.30
CA GLN A 115 13.51 3.17 -7.00
C GLN A 115 13.96 3.21 -5.55
N LEU A 116 13.97 2.05 -4.91
CA LEU A 116 14.54 1.92 -3.58
C LEU A 116 16.06 2.22 -3.64
N ALA A 117 16.54 2.96 -2.66
CA ALA A 117 17.97 3.20 -2.53
C ALA A 117 18.71 1.87 -2.26
N SER A 118 19.94 1.75 -2.78
CA SER A 118 20.78 0.57 -2.55
C SER A 118 21.16 0.39 -1.08
N GLN A 119 21.17 1.49 -0.30
CA GLN A 119 21.40 1.49 1.14
C GLN A 119 20.23 2.18 1.84
N ALA A 120 19.67 1.53 2.85
CA ALA A 120 18.69 2.13 3.73
C ALA A 120 19.36 3.16 4.64
N LYS A 121 18.70 4.32 4.83
CA LYS A 121 19.13 5.37 5.77
C LYS A 121 18.32 5.36 7.07
N LEU A 122 17.17 4.73 7.04
CA LEU A 122 16.24 4.65 8.15
C LEU A 122 15.71 3.24 8.27
N PHE A 123 15.52 2.79 9.48
CA PHE A 123 14.81 1.56 9.79
C PHE A 123 13.83 1.83 10.93
N SER A 124 12.77 1.06 11.00
CA SER A 124 11.80 1.11 12.08
C SER A 124 11.38 -0.29 12.46
N PHE A 125 11.48 -0.61 13.75
CA PHE A 125 11.00 -1.85 14.32
C PHE A 125 9.92 -1.55 15.37
N SER A 126 8.99 -2.47 15.55
CA SER A 126 8.10 -2.42 16.69
C SER A 126 8.90 -2.54 17.99
N THR A 127 8.86 -1.53 18.83
CA THR A 127 9.60 -1.50 20.10
C THR A 127 9.25 -2.72 20.97
N LYS A 128 7.97 -3.07 21.06
CA LYS A 128 7.53 -4.26 21.77
C LYS A 128 8.12 -5.54 21.18
N GLY A 129 8.08 -5.70 19.87
CA GLY A 129 8.62 -6.88 19.21
C GLY A 129 10.12 -7.07 19.42
N ILE A 130 10.89 -5.98 19.53
CA ILE A 130 12.33 -6.01 19.82
C ILE A 130 12.58 -6.56 21.22
N TYR A 131 11.87 -6.06 22.23
CA TYR A 131 12.05 -6.52 23.61
C TYR A 131 11.57 -7.94 23.85
N ASP A 132 10.52 -8.37 23.15
CA ASP A 132 9.93 -9.70 23.33
C ASP A 132 10.69 -10.79 22.56
N ASN A 133 11.60 -10.43 21.65
CA ASN A 133 12.32 -11.38 20.78
C ASN A 133 13.84 -11.11 20.77
N PRO A 134 14.64 -11.94 21.47
CA PRO A 134 16.10 -11.79 21.52
C PRO A 134 16.80 -11.79 20.16
N ALA A 135 16.26 -12.52 19.18
CA ALA A 135 16.83 -12.54 17.82
C ALA A 135 16.66 -11.19 17.13
N LEU A 136 15.50 -10.56 17.28
CA LEU A 136 15.26 -9.20 16.78
C LEU A 136 16.10 -8.16 17.55
N TRP A 137 16.29 -8.33 18.84
CA TRP A 137 17.19 -7.48 19.62
C TRP A 137 18.60 -7.50 19.08
N ASN A 138 19.18 -8.68 18.80
CA ASN A 138 20.52 -8.82 18.26
C ASN A 138 20.66 -8.11 16.88
N VAL A 139 19.65 -8.23 16.01
CA VAL A 139 19.63 -7.51 14.73
C VAL A 139 19.56 -5.99 14.96
N TYR A 140 18.68 -5.54 15.82
CA TYR A 140 18.53 -4.12 16.16
C TYR A 140 19.84 -3.53 16.69
N GLU A 141 20.50 -4.22 17.63
CA GLU A 141 21.78 -3.79 18.24
C GLU A 141 22.88 -3.63 17.18
N GLN A 142 22.95 -4.51 16.18
CA GLN A 142 23.89 -4.37 15.07
C GLN A 142 23.69 -3.09 14.28
N TYR A 143 22.44 -2.66 14.10
CA TYR A 143 22.13 -1.43 13.34
C TYR A 143 22.34 -0.15 14.15
N ILE A 144 22.18 -0.16 15.47
CA ILE A 144 22.40 1.04 16.29
C ILE A 144 23.86 1.23 16.72
N CYS A 145 24.68 0.15 16.68
CA CYS A 145 26.10 0.18 17.04
C CYS A 145 27.04 0.29 15.83
N SER A 146 26.52 0.28 14.61
CA SER A 146 27.27 0.48 13.36
C SER A 146 27.25 1.95 12.94
#